data_c8f87628106262f2b3f513dc5b4a9b9e
#
_entry.id   c8f87628106262f2b3f513dc5b4a9b9e
#
_cell.length_a   1.000
_cell.length_b   1.000
_cell.length_c   1.000
_cell.angle_alpha   90.00
_cell.angle_beta   90.00
_cell.angle_gamma   90.00
#
_symmetry.space_group_name_H-M   'P 1'
#
loop_
_entity.id
_entity.type
_entity.pdbx_description
1 polymer ?
#
loop_
_entity_poly.entity_id
_entity_poly.type
_entity_poly.pdbx_seq_one_letter_code
_entity_poly.pdbx_strand_id
1 'polypeptide(L)'
;MPPPGIAVPRNDIQRLLEANPDRVVIVDEAYVDFGAESCVPMIYRYDNLLVTQTMSKSRSLAGGRVGYALGSPELIADLNRVKYSFHPYNVNRLSIAAGAAAVADEAYFAACTAAIRQTRAWTVGELENLGFTVLPSQANFVFARHSQLPGETLYRKLKENGVLVRWFDADRIRDYIRITIGSMEQMETLVEELTAILEEL
;
A
#
# COMPACT_ATOMS: atom_id res chain seq x y z
N MET A 1 -3.16 -12.72 -3.64
CA MET A 1 -3.19 -12.50 -2.17
C MET A 1 -3.03 -11.00 -1.95
N PRO A 2 -3.81 -10.35 -1.08
CA PRO A 2 -3.60 -8.93 -0.80
C PRO A 2 -2.23 -8.72 -0.16
N PRO A 3 -1.52 -7.61 -0.48
CA PRO A 3 -0.20 -7.35 0.08
C PRO A 3 -0.30 -7.14 1.60
N PRO A 4 0.63 -7.71 2.39
CA PRO A 4 0.63 -7.54 3.85
C PRO A 4 1.17 -6.18 4.33
N GLY A 5 1.63 -5.31 3.42
CA GLY A 5 2.25 -4.02 3.74
C GLY A 5 3.75 -4.08 4.05
N ILE A 6 4.33 -5.26 4.04
CA ILE A 6 5.77 -5.46 4.27
C ILE A 6 6.54 -5.04 3.02
N ALA A 7 7.52 -4.15 3.18
CA ALA A 7 8.41 -3.79 2.09
C ALA A 7 9.52 -4.84 1.92
N VAL A 8 9.84 -5.16 0.67
CA VAL A 8 11.00 -6.00 0.34
C VAL A 8 12.25 -5.10 0.31
N PRO A 9 13.32 -5.44 1.02
CA PRO A 9 14.55 -4.67 0.99
C PRO A 9 15.13 -4.55 -0.44
N ARG A 10 15.64 -3.37 -0.78
CA ARG A 10 16.23 -3.10 -2.10
C ARG A 10 17.35 -4.10 -2.48
N ASN A 11 18.14 -4.53 -1.51
CA ASN A 11 19.20 -5.54 -1.74
C ASN A 11 18.64 -6.91 -2.15
N ASP A 12 17.44 -7.28 -1.70
CA ASP A 12 16.81 -8.53 -2.11
C ASP A 12 16.24 -8.43 -3.53
N ILE A 13 15.69 -7.25 -3.88
CA ILE A 13 15.31 -6.94 -5.27
C ILE A 13 16.54 -6.99 -6.18
N GLN A 14 17.68 -6.43 -5.76
CA GLN A 14 18.92 -6.49 -6.51
C GLN A 14 19.34 -7.94 -6.80
N ARG A 15 19.37 -8.79 -5.78
CA ARG A 15 19.70 -10.23 -5.96
C ARG A 15 18.74 -10.92 -6.93
N LEU A 16 17.45 -10.56 -6.88
CA LEU A 16 16.46 -11.11 -7.80
C LEU A 16 16.74 -10.70 -9.25
N LEU A 17 17.08 -9.43 -9.48
CA LEU A 17 17.46 -8.90 -10.81
C LEU A 17 18.69 -9.60 -11.37
N GLU A 18 19.73 -9.71 -10.55
CA GLU A 18 21.01 -10.35 -10.93
C GLU A 18 20.88 -11.86 -11.23
N ALA A 19 19.97 -12.52 -10.51
CA ALA A 19 19.68 -13.94 -10.73
C ALA A 19 18.77 -14.21 -11.95
N ASN A 20 18.17 -13.18 -12.54
CA ASN A 20 17.21 -13.31 -13.65
C ASN A 20 17.47 -12.27 -14.76
N PRO A 21 18.68 -12.20 -15.34
CA PRO A 21 19.06 -11.14 -16.28
C PRO A 21 18.21 -11.13 -17.55
N ASP A 22 17.71 -12.29 -17.99
CA ASP A 22 16.90 -12.46 -19.20
C ASP A 22 15.39 -12.37 -18.95
N ARG A 23 14.97 -11.95 -17.75
CA ARG A 23 13.55 -11.85 -17.36
C ARG A 23 13.24 -10.50 -16.79
N VAL A 24 12.10 -9.93 -17.20
CA VAL A 24 11.60 -8.69 -16.59
C VAL A 24 11.16 -8.95 -15.16
N VAL A 25 11.70 -8.16 -14.24
CA VAL A 25 11.28 -8.11 -12.84
C VAL A 25 10.43 -6.86 -12.65
N ILE A 26 9.18 -7.04 -12.28
CA ILE A 26 8.23 -5.95 -12.01
C ILE A 26 8.17 -5.71 -10.51
N VAL A 27 8.51 -4.49 -10.08
CA VAL A 27 8.38 -4.05 -8.69
C VAL A 27 7.18 -3.13 -8.59
N ASP A 28 6.13 -3.57 -7.88
CA ASP A 28 4.93 -2.76 -7.63
C ASP A 28 5.15 -1.88 -6.40
N GLU A 29 5.38 -0.61 -6.63
CA GLU A 29 5.61 0.41 -5.60
C GLU A 29 4.34 1.22 -5.27
N ALA A 30 3.16 0.62 -5.35
CA ALA A 30 1.91 1.32 -5.07
C ALA A 30 1.84 1.95 -3.67
N TYR A 31 2.66 1.51 -2.73
CA TYR A 31 2.69 1.98 -1.34
C TYR A 31 4.06 2.51 -0.88
N VAL A 32 5.02 2.64 -1.78
CA VAL A 32 6.42 3.01 -1.45
C VAL A 32 6.54 4.30 -0.64
N ASP A 33 5.70 5.28 -0.94
CA ASP A 33 5.74 6.63 -0.34
C ASP A 33 5.41 6.66 1.17
N PHE A 34 4.91 5.55 1.72
CA PHE A 34 4.57 5.45 3.14
C PHE A 34 5.72 4.94 4.01
N GLY A 35 6.94 4.88 3.48
CA GLY A 35 8.15 4.61 4.26
C GLY A 35 9.08 3.55 3.69
N ALA A 36 8.75 2.93 2.54
CA ALA A 36 9.63 2.00 1.86
C ALA A 36 10.69 2.72 1.03
N GLU A 37 11.71 1.99 0.63
CA GLU A 37 12.80 2.49 -0.20
C GLU A 37 12.52 2.17 -1.67
N SER A 38 12.40 3.20 -2.51
CA SER A 38 12.09 3.03 -3.93
C SER A 38 13.25 2.38 -4.72
N CYS A 39 12.90 1.46 -5.61
CA CYS A 39 13.82 0.85 -6.58
C CYS A 39 14.05 1.71 -7.83
N VAL A 40 13.39 2.84 -7.98
CA VAL A 40 13.55 3.73 -9.14
C VAL A 40 15.00 4.07 -9.46
N PRO A 41 15.91 4.38 -8.50
CA PRO A 41 17.30 4.63 -8.81
C PRO A 41 18.05 3.44 -9.45
N MET A 42 17.52 2.23 -9.33
CA MET A 42 18.15 1.02 -9.88
C MET A 42 17.89 0.83 -11.37
N ILE A 43 16.89 1.51 -11.97
CA ILE A 43 16.58 1.41 -13.41
C ILE A 43 17.75 1.81 -14.33
N TYR A 44 18.70 2.62 -13.80
CA TYR A 44 19.90 3.02 -14.53
C TYR A 44 20.99 1.93 -14.56
N ARG A 45 20.81 0.83 -13.81
CA ARG A 45 21.77 -0.29 -13.72
C ARG A 45 21.21 -1.62 -14.19
N TYR A 46 19.88 -1.76 -14.20
CA TYR A 46 19.20 -3.01 -14.48
C TYR A 46 18.14 -2.80 -15.56
N ASP A 47 18.49 -3.15 -16.80
CA ASP A 47 17.58 -3.00 -17.95
C ASP A 47 16.34 -3.90 -17.86
N ASN A 48 16.41 -4.97 -17.04
CA ASN A 48 15.32 -5.89 -16.75
C ASN A 48 14.40 -5.47 -15.61
N LEU A 49 14.60 -4.27 -15.02
CA LEU A 49 13.74 -3.73 -13.95
C LEU A 49 12.63 -2.85 -14.51
N LEU A 50 11.40 -3.14 -14.13
CA LEU A 50 10.25 -2.27 -14.35
C LEU A 50 9.64 -1.91 -12.98
N VAL A 51 9.62 -0.64 -12.64
CA VAL A 51 8.96 -0.13 -11.42
C VAL A 51 7.61 0.45 -11.80
N THR A 52 6.55 0.03 -11.12
CA THR A 52 5.20 0.59 -11.32
C THR A 52 4.78 1.39 -10.08
N GLN A 53 4.17 2.55 -10.31
CA GLN A 53 3.66 3.42 -9.25
C GLN A 53 2.24 3.90 -9.58
N THR A 54 1.52 4.39 -8.57
CA THR A 54 0.14 4.85 -8.71
C THR A 54 -0.09 6.16 -7.97
N MET A 55 -0.95 7.00 -8.52
CA MET A 55 -1.44 8.19 -7.82
C MET A 55 -2.66 7.91 -6.92
N SER A 56 -3.13 6.67 -6.91
CA SER A 56 -4.35 6.28 -6.18
C SER A 56 -4.20 6.25 -4.65
N LYS A 57 -2.99 6.30 -4.11
CA LYS A 57 -2.69 6.14 -2.68
C LYS A 57 -2.12 7.45 -2.10
N SER A 58 -0.82 7.61 -2.15
CA SER A 58 -0.09 8.73 -1.54
C SER A 58 -0.44 10.09 -2.16
N ARG A 59 -0.82 10.13 -3.43
CA ARG A 59 -1.22 11.36 -4.14
C ARG A 59 -2.73 11.63 -4.10
N SER A 60 -3.51 10.89 -3.30
CA SER A 60 -4.95 11.08 -3.07
C SER A 60 -5.83 11.13 -4.33
N LEU A 61 -5.37 10.54 -5.45
CA LEU A 61 -6.00 10.63 -6.77
C LEU A 61 -6.57 9.28 -7.24
N ALA A 62 -7.21 8.52 -6.35
CA ALA A 62 -7.76 7.21 -6.68
C ALA A 62 -8.81 7.25 -7.81
N GLY A 63 -9.66 8.28 -7.81
CA GLY A 63 -10.69 8.50 -8.85
C GLY A 63 -10.13 8.88 -10.21
N GLY A 64 -8.91 9.44 -10.27
CA GLY A 64 -8.25 9.84 -11.52
C GLY A 64 -7.76 8.68 -12.38
N ARG A 65 -7.64 7.48 -11.81
CA ARG A 65 -7.18 6.25 -12.49
C ARG A 65 -5.82 6.40 -13.19
N VAL A 66 -4.87 7.09 -12.54
CA VAL A 66 -3.51 7.32 -13.05
C VAL A 66 -2.51 6.44 -12.35
N GLY A 67 -1.71 5.74 -13.11
CA GLY A 67 -0.50 5.04 -12.72
C GLY A 67 0.56 5.21 -13.82
N TYR A 68 1.79 4.91 -13.50
CA TYR A 68 2.91 5.01 -14.44
C TYR A 68 3.95 3.93 -14.15
N ALA A 69 4.79 3.69 -15.16
CA ALA A 69 5.90 2.75 -15.08
C ALA A 69 7.20 3.46 -15.44
N LEU A 70 8.28 3.02 -14.80
CA LEU A 70 9.65 3.50 -15.00
C LEU A 70 10.54 2.27 -15.27
N GLY A 71 11.36 2.35 -16.30
CA GLY A 71 12.24 1.26 -16.70
C GLY A 71 13.14 1.69 -17.85
N SER A 72 13.88 0.73 -18.42
CA SER A 72 14.70 1.00 -19.61
C SER A 72 13.86 1.47 -20.80
N PRO A 73 14.44 2.23 -21.75
CA PRO A 73 13.72 2.68 -22.95
C PRO A 73 13.08 1.52 -23.72
N GLU A 74 13.74 0.36 -23.77
CA GLU A 74 13.27 -0.83 -24.46
C GLU A 74 12.00 -1.39 -23.82
N LEU A 75 11.98 -1.56 -22.50
CA LEU A 75 10.81 -2.02 -21.76
C LEU A 75 9.63 -1.05 -21.92
N ILE A 76 9.89 0.25 -21.87
CA ILE A 76 8.84 1.27 -22.06
C ILE A 76 8.33 1.26 -23.52
N ALA A 77 9.21 1.03 -24.49
CA ALA A 77 8.79 0.88 -25.90
C ALA A 77 7.87 -0.33 -26.09
N ASP A 78 8.18 -1.46 -25.47
CA ASP A 78 7.36 -2.67 -25.52
C ASP A 78 5.98 -2.47 -24.86
N LEU A 79 5.94 -1.83 -23.68
CA LEU A 79 4.69 -1.44 -23.05
C LEU A 79 3.84 -0.53 -23.95
N ASN A 80 4.46 0.42 -24.64
CA ASN A 80 3.76 1.30 -25.57
C ASN A 80 3.22 0.53 -26.79
N ARG A 81 3.95 -0.45 -27.35
CA ARG A 81 3.46 -1.31 -28.42
C ARG A 81 2.19 -2.05 -28.00
N VAL A 82 2.19 -2.66 -26.82
CA VAL A 82 1.02 -3.36 -26.26
C VAL A 82 -0.12 -2.38 -26.02
N LYS A 83 0.16 -1.23 -25.39
CA LYS A 83 -0.84 -0.18 -25.12
C LYS A 83 -1.53 0.28 -26.40
N TYR A 84 -0.76 0.61 -27.44
CA TYR A 84 -1.32 1.11 -28.70
C TYR A 84 -2.07 0.04 -29.50
N SER A 85 -1.76 -1.24 -29.30
CA SER A 85 -2.48 -2.34 -29.93
C SER A 85 -3.80 -2.67 -29.23
N PHE A 86 -3.91 -2.39 -27.93
CA PHE A 86 -5.01 -2.84 -27.09
C PHE A 86 -5.87 -1.70 -26.53
N HIS A 87 -5.26 -0.63 -26.02
CA HIS A 87 -5.98 0.46 -25.35
C HIS A 87 -5.28 1.83 -25.51
N PRO A 88 -5.28 2.40 -26.74
CA PRO A 88 -4.44 3.57 -27.07
C PRO A 88 -4.90 4.88 -26.42
N TYR A 89 -6.19 5.02 -26.06
CA TYR A 89 -6.81 6.30 -25.70
C TYR A 89 -6.97 6.55 -24.19
N ASN A 90 -6.33 5.81 -23.36
CA ASN A 90 -6.23 6.11 -21.92
C ASN A 90 -4.94 6.94 -21.69
N VAL A 91 -4.83 7.84 -20.80
CA VAL A 91 -5.64 8.42 -19.74
C VAL A 91 -6.32 9.69 -20.27
N ASN A 92 -7.46 10.10 -19.70
CA ASN A 92 -8.14 11.30 -20.15
C ASN A 92 -7.38 12.58 -19.75
N ARG A 93 -7.65 13.70 -20.45
CA ARG A 93 -6.93 14.96 -20.27
C ARG A 93 -7.02 15.53 -18.85
N LEU A 94 -8.18 15.41 -18.20
CA LEU A 94 -8.39 15.92 -16.83
C LEU A 94 -7.57 15.14 -15.82
N SER A 95 -7.54 13.81 -15.96
CA SER A 95 -6.71 12.94 -15.11
C SER A 95 -5.21 13.20 -15.28
N ILE A 96 -4.76 13.52 -16.51
CA ILE A 96 -3.36 13.90 -16.77
C ILE A 96 -3.04 15.23 -16.08
N ALA A 97 -3.90 16.25 -16.24
CA ALA A 97 -3.69 17.55 -15.60
C ALA A 97 -3.70 17.47 -14.07
N ALA A 98 -4.67 16.71 -13.50
CA ALA A 98 -4.74 16.45 -12.06
C ALA A 98 -3.51 15.68 -11.55
N GLY A 99 -3.04 14.68 -12.30
CA GLY A 99 -1.83 13.93 -11.96
C GLY A 99 -0.58 14.82 -11.97
N ALA A 100 -0.42 15.68 -12.96
CA ALA A 100 0.70 16.64 -13.03
C ALA A 100 0.65 17.61 -11.82
N ALA A 101 -0.52 18.14 -11.48
CA ALA A 101 -0.70 19.02 -10.33
C ALA A 101 -0.38 18.28 -9.01
N ALA A 102 -0.84 17.02 -8.84
CA ALA A 102 -0.56 16.23 -7.67
C ALA A 102 0.94 15.89 -7.49
N VAL A 103 1.69 15.77 -8.60
CA VAL A 103 3.16 15.62 -8.52
C VAL A 103 3.83 16.92 -8.13
N ALA A 104 3.36 18.06 -8.64
CA ALA A 104 3.94 19.36 -8.33
C ALA A 104 3.68 19.83 -6.88
N ASP A 105 2.64 19.32 -6.21
CA ASP A 105 2.32 19.67 -4.82
C ASP A 105 3.09 18.79 -3.81
N GLU A 106 4.40 19.03 -3.75
CA GLU A 106 5.30 18.32 -2.84
C GLU A 106 5.00 18.60 -1.36
N ALA A 107 4.56 19.81 -1.03
CA ALA A 107 4.28 20.20 0.36
C ALA A 107 3.09 19.42 0.92
N TYR A 108 2.00 19.36 0.18
CA TYR A 108 0.82 18.58 0.56
C TYR A 108 1.14 17.08 0.63
N PHE A 109 1.82 16.55 -0.37
CA PHE A 109 2.25 15.15 -0.40
C PHE A 109 3.10 14.78 0.83
N ALA A 110 4.11 15.58 1.15
CA ALA A 110 4.98 15.35 2.29
C ALA A 110 4.20 15.39 3.63
N ALA A 111 3.30 16.36 3.78
CA ALA A 111 2.46 16.49 4.98
C ALA A 111 1.54 15.28 5.15
N CYS A 112 0.83 14.85 4.09
CA CYS A 112 -0.09 13.72 4.14
C CYS A 112 0.63 12.39 4.43
N THR A 113 1.75 12.13 3.76
CA THR A 113 2.51 10.89 3.99
C THR A 113 3.17 10.86 5.37
N ALA A 114 3.61 12.00 5.90
CA ALA A 114 4.13 12.11 7.26
C ALA A 114 3.04 11.85 8.30
N ALA A 115 1.86 12.46 8.15
CA ALA A 115 0.72 12.24 9.04
C ALA A 115 0.33 10.74 9.08
N ILE A 116 0.20 10.09 7.92
CA ILE A 116 -0.13 8.65 7.86
C ILE A 116 0.94 7.80 8.56
N ARG A 117 2.23 8.10 8.38
CA ARG A 117 3.31 7.36 9.06
C ARG A 117 3.26 7.54 10.57
N GLN A 118 2.99 8.75 11.05
CA GLN A 118 2.85 9.05 12.47
C GLN A 118 1.64 8.34 13.09
N THR A 119 0.47 8.46 12.46
CA THR A 119 -0.76 7.80 12.94
C THR A 119 -0.61 6.28 12.89
N ARG A 120 0.05 5.72 11.85
CA ARG A 120 0.34 4.28 11.80
C ARG A 120 1.19 3.81 12.98
N ALA A 121 2.25 4.55 13.31
CA ALA A 121 3.12 4.18 14.42
C ALA A 121 2.37 4.17 15.76
N TRP A 122 1.53 5.17 15.99
CA TRP A 122 0.65 5.24 17.16
C TRP A 122 -0.33 4.06 17.19
N THR A 123 -1.05 3.82 16.08
CA THR A 123 -2.03 2.73 15.96
C THR A 123 -1.40 1.36 16.23
N VAL A 124 -0.19 1.12 15.72
CA VAL A 124 0.53 -0.15 15.97
C VAL A 124 0.80 -0.32 17.46
N GLY A 125 1.28 0.73 18.15
CA GLY A 125 1.51 0.68 19.59
C GLY A 125 0.25 0.37 20.40
N GLU A 126 -0.87 1.02 20.08
CA GLU A 126 -2.15 0.76 20.75
C GLU A 126 -2.68 -0.66 20.49
N LEU A 127 -2.57 -1.15 19.25
CA LEU A 127 -2.96 -2.52 18.94
C LEU A 127 -2.09 -3.55 19.69
N GLU A 128 -0.78 -3.31 19.80
CA GLU A 128 0.12 -4.17 20.58
C GLU A 128 -0.21 -4.14 22.06
N ASN A 129 -0.56 -2.97 22.63
CA ASN A 129 -1.04 -2.82 24.01
C ASN A 129 -2.33 -3.61 24.27
N LEU A 130 -3.22 -3.73 23.27
CA LEU A 130 -4.43 -4.55 23.29
C LEU A 130 -4.17 -6.04 23.04
N GLY A 131 -2.91 -6.49 22.91
CA GLY A 131 -2.56 -7.90 22.71
C GLY A 131 -2.62 -8.38 21.26
N PHE A 132 -2.73 -7.48 20.29
CA PHE A 132 -2.64 -7.85 18.87
C PHE A 132 -1.20 -8.12 18.46
N THR A 133 -1.04 -9.08 17.55
CA THR A 133 0.19 -9.23 16.75
C THR A 133 0.01 -8.44 15.46
N VAL A 134 0.85 -7.42 15.24
CA VAL A 134 0.81 -6.57 14.05
C VAL A 134 1.99 -6.90 13.13
N LEU A 135 1.73 -7.16 11.84
CA LEU A 135 2.80 -7.34 10.88
C LEU A 135 3.48 -5.99 10.58
N PRO A 136 4.82 -5.96 10.45
CA PRO A 136 5.52 -4.73 10.12
C PRO A 136 5.00 -4.17 8.79
N SER A 137 4.63 -2.89 8.77
CA SER A 137 4.05 -2.26 7.59
C SER A 137 4.77 -0.98 7.21
N GLN A 138 5.00 -0.83 5.91
CA GLN A 138 5.44 0.41 5.27
C GLN A 138 4.40 0.88 4.22
N ALA A 139 3.11 0.57 4.46
CA ALA A 139 1.97 1.00 3.66
C ALA A 139 1.06 1.94 4.48
N ASN A 140 -0.05 2.39 3.88
CA ASN A 140 -1.09 3.14 4.58
C ASN A 140 -2.13 2.23 5.27
N PHE A 141 -1.75 1.03 5.64
CA PHE A 141 -2.58 0.06 6.36
C PHE A 141 -1.68 -0.90 7.15
N VAL A 142 -2.27 -1.58 8.12
CA VAL A 142 -1.63 -2.66 8.89
C VAL A 142 -2.44 -3.94 8.80
N PHE A 143 -1.78 -5.08 8.99
CA PHE A 143 -2.40 -6.37 9.25
C PHE A 143 -2.21 -6.72 10.72
N ALA A 144 -3.33 -6.92 11.42
CA ALA A 144 -3.34 -7.23 12.85
C ALA A 144 -4.20 -8.48 13.11
N ARG A 145 -3.78 -9.32 14.05
CA ARG A 145 -4.55 -10.45 14.56
C ARG A 145 -4.52 -10.48 16.09
N HIS A 146 -5.58 -10.96 16.69
CA HIS A 146 -5.66 -11.23 18.11
C HIS A 146 -5.74 -12.74 18.38
N SER A 147 -5.08 -13.21 19.47
CA SER A 147 -4.97 -14.65 19.74
C SER A 147 -6.29 -15.31 20.18
N GLN A 148 -7.19 -14.53 20.78
CA GLN A 148 -8.46 -15.00 21.33
C GLN A 148 -9.66 -14.72 20.40
N LEU A 149 -9.51 -13.85 19.41
CA LEU A 149 -10.59 -13.48 18.49
C LEU A 149 -10.18 -13.73 17.02
N PRO A 150 -10.93 -14.60 16.31
CA PRO A 150 -10.73 -14.79 14.87
C PRO A 150 -10.95 -13.50 14.08
N GLY A 151 -10.21 -13.33 12.98
CA GLY A 151 -10.29 -12.12 12.13
C GLY A 151 -11.70 -11.87 11.58
N GLU A 152 -12.47 -12.92 11.26
CA GLU A 152 -13.86 -12.80 10.85
C GLU A 152 -14.75 -12.20 11.95
N THR A 153 -14.57 -12.65 13.19
CA THR A 153 -15.33 -12.17 14.34
C THR A 153 -15.01 -10.70 14.61
N LEU A 154 -13.74 -10.31 14.61
CA LEU A 154 -13.31 -8.92 14.73
C LEU A 154 -13.92 -8.05 13.63
N TYR A 155 -13.84 -8.49 12.37
CA TYR A 155 -14.42 -7.78 11.23
C TYR A 155 -15.92 -7.53 11.41
N ARG A 156 -16.67 -8.57 11.82
CA ARG A 156 -18.13 -8.49 11.98
C ARG A 156 -18.52 -7.55 13.13
N LYS A 157 -17.91 -7.72 14.32
CA LYS A 157 -18.20 -6.87 15.49
C LYS A 157 -17.87 -5.39 15.22
N LEU A 158 -16.70 -5.10 14.66
CA LEU A 158 -16.34 -3.74 14.26
C LEU A 158 -17.33 -3.14 13.27
N LYS A 159 -17.77 -3.92 12.27
CA LYS A 159 -18.75 -3.48 11.27
C LYS A 159 -20.12 -3.18 11.90
N GLU A 160 -20.58 -3.99 12.85
CA GLU A 160 -21.82 -3.77 13.61
C GLU A 160 -21.75 -2.46 14.39
N ASN A 161 -20.58 -2.10 14.91
CA ASN A 161 -20.32 -0.85 15.64
C ASN A 161 -19.95 0.34 14.71
N GLY A 162 -20.08 0.18 13.38
CA GLY A 162 -19.84 1.25 12.41
C GLY A 162 -18.40 1.46 11.98
N VAL A 163 -17.45 0.64 12.45
CA VAL A 163 -16.04 0.70 12.06
C VAL A 163 -15.74 -0.30 10.95
N LEU A 164 -15.32 0.21 9.78
CA LEU A 164 -15.06 -0.62 8.61
C LEU A 164 -13.59 -0.95 8.44
N VAL A 165 -13.26 -2.21 8.65
CA VAL A 165 -11.95 -2.80 8.33
C VAL A 165 -12.09 -3.79 7.17
N ARG A 166 -11.02 -4.43 6.74
CA ARG A 166 -11.07 -5.47 5.72
C ARG A 166 -10.64 -6.82 6.28
N TRP A 167 -11.44 -7.85 6.02
CA TRP A 167 -11.12 -9.25 6.28
C TRP A 167 -11.08 -10.04 4.97
N PHE A 168 -10.28 -11.11 4.91
CA PHE A 168 -10.14 -11.97 3.74
C PHE A 168 -10.24 -13.44 4.17
N ASP A 169 -11.19 -14.15 3.59
CA ASP A 169 -11.28 -15.60 3.75
C ASP A 169 -10.23 -16.30 2.88
N ALA A 170 -9.01 -16.36 3.42
CA ALA A 170 -7.89 -17.04 2.77
C ALA A 170 -6.99 -17.66 3.84
N ASP A 171 -6.58 -18.93 3.66
CA ASP A 171 -5.95 -19.78 4.68
C ASP A 171 -4.79 -19.12 5.44
N ARG A 172 -3.97 -18.33 4.79
CA ARG A 172 -2.79 -17.71 5.41
C ARG A 172 -3.06 -16.42 6.16
N ILE A 173 -4.23 -15.78 5.96
CA ILE A 173 -4.53 -14.44 6.45
C ILE A 173 -5.92 -14.32 7.06
N ARG A 174 -6.69 -15.39 7.15
CA ARG A 174 -8.06 -15.38 7.72
C ARG A 174 -8.12 -14.93 9.19
N ASP A 175 -7.02 -15.10 9.93
CA ASP A 175 -6.94 -14.66 11.32
C ASP A 175 -6.64 -13.15 11.47
N TYR A 176 -6.30 -12.50 10.36
CA TYR A 176 -5.95 -11.08 10.34
C TYR A 176 -7.09 -10.22 9.82
N ILE A 177 -7.19 -9.02 10.37
CA ILE A 177 -7.91 -7.89 9.76
C ILE A 177 -6.90 -6.91 9.17
N ARG A 178 -7.24 -6.30 8.02
CA ARG A 178 -6.48 -5.19 7.44
C ARG A 178 -7.15 -3.89 7.83
N ILE A 179 -6.41 -3.06 8.56
CA ILE A 179 -6.83 -1.76 9.04
C ILE A 179 -6.16 -0.69 8.18
N THR A 180 -6.94 0.11 7.46
CA THR A 180 -6.43 1.28 6.75
C THR A 180 -6.19 2.39 7.75
N ILE A 181 -5.03 3.03 7.70
CA ILE A 181 -4.70 4.16 8.58
C ILE A 181 -5.47 5.39 8.11
N GLY A 182 -6.32 5.90 8.98
CA GLY A 182 -7.11 7.11 8.82
C GLY A 182 -6.50 8.32 9.52
N SER A 183 -7.36 9.29 9.91
CA SER A 183 -6.96 10.36 10.83
C SER A 183 -6.71 9.81 12.23
N MET A 184 -6.05 10.58 13.08
CA MET A 184 -5.83 10.18 14.49
C MET A 184 -7.17 9.87 15.17
N GLU A 185 -8.15 10.75 15.07
CA GLU A 185 -9.51 10.58 15.60
C GLU A 185 -10.18 9.26 15.16
N GLN A 186 -10.03 8.91 13.87
CA GLN A 186 -10.56 7.64 13.37
C GLN A 186 -9.85 6.42 13.96
N MET A 187 -8.55 6.53 14.21
CA MET A 187 -7.80 5.43 14.83
C MET A 187 -8.05 5.33 16.33
N GLU A 188 -8.28 6.45 17.01
CA GLU A 188 -8.74 6.48 18.41
C GLU A 188 -10.09 5.77 18.54
N THR A 189 -11.07 6.09 17.69
CA THR A 189 -12.37 5.40 17.63
C THR A 189 -12.21 3.89 17.40
N LEU A 190 -11.32 3.49 16.47
CA LEU A 190 -11.04 2.07 16.25
C LEU A 190 -10.50 1.38 17.51
N VAL A 191 -9.59 2.02 18.24
CA VAL A 191 -8.98 1.48 19.47
C VAL A 191 -10.03 1.36 20.58
N GLU A 192 -10.89 2.37 20.74
CA GLU A 192 -12.01 2.34 21.69
C GLU A 192 -12.95 1.18 21.43
N GLU A 193 -13.37 0.99 20.16
CA GLU A 193 -14.25 -0.12 19.77
C GLU A 193 -13.59 -1.49 19.96
N LEU A 194 -12.31 -1.62 19.64
CA LEU A 194 -11.57 -2.87 19.89
C LEU A 194 -11.45 -3.16 21.38
N THR A 195 -11.25 -2.15 22.22
CA THR A 195 -11.20 -2.29 23.68
C THR A 195 -12.54 -2.81 24.20
N ALA A 196 -13.66 -2.20 23.80
CA ALA A 196 -14.99 -2.65 24.20
C ALA A 196 -15.28 -4.11 23.76
N ILE A 197 -14.88 -4.47 22.53
CA ILE A 197 -15.04 -5.85 22.02
C ILE A 197 -14.23 -6.87 22.83
N LEU A 198 -13.05 -6.48 23.30
CA LEU A 198 -12.18 -7.36 24.10
C LEU A 198 -12.66 -7.49 25.55
N GLU A 199 -13.30 -6.48 26.12
CA GLU A 199 -13.90 -6.51 27.46
C GLU A 199 -15.12 -7.45 27.55
N GLU A 200 -15.69 -7.84 26.41
CA GLU A 200 -16.79 -8.81 26.33
C GLU A 200 -16.32 -10.29 26.35
N LEU A 201 -15.01 -10.54 26.40
CA LEU A 201 -14.44 -11.93 26.42
C LEU A 201 -14.42 -12.50 27.83
#